data_994325d29de52910a5ad33ba6acc655f
#
_entry.id   994325d29de52910a5ad33ba6acc655f
#
_cell.length_a   1.000
_cell.length_b   1.000
_cell.length_c   1.000
_cell.angle_alpha   90.00
_cell.angle_beta   90.00
_cell.angle_gamma   90.00
#
_symmetry.space_group_name_H-M   'P 1'
#
loop_
_entity.id
_entity.type
_entity.pdbx_description
1 polymer ?
#
loop_
_entity_poly.entity_id
_entity_poly.type
_entity_poly.pdbx_seq_one_letter_code
_entity_poly.pdbx_strand_id
1 'polypeptide(L)'
;MHATLLMMALCSAGMAMQALGAESDGVAFDAAPGVPVRARMLDGGRVEVRIGKDAALQLLDGVADEEGRSRLDHEDVDFDGVHDLVVRASVGQVNEAVAVYRYDARTARLQPLAPPTGTPANCDGLWSLSVDAPTRTLVSTCRGGPMWYTDFYRYQGEKLYLYRAEQLLMLDPQALAAVLALDEGGDDAGPLAVWTTFDAAGRALERAIGDGLSPPVSGVPLRGRNARVVPTRLALYSAVGDASTPRYLVAGDRVELLDERDGWLQVRYRNPTRGAVTGWIQLALPEQG
;
A
#
# COMPACT_ATOMS: atom_id res chain seq x y z
N MET A 1 38.62 -44.56 -63.42
CA MET A 1 37.69 -45.42 -62.66
C MET A 1 38.08 -45.36 -61.19
N HIS A 2 37.47 -44.48 -60.42
CA HIS A 2 37.59 -44.49 -58.98
C HIS A 2 36.22 -44.09 -58.43
N ALA A 3 35.55 -45.03 -57.79
CA ALA A 3 34.25 -44.81 -57.14
C ALA A 3 34.48 -44.30 -55.70
N THR A 4 33.96 -43.16 -55.39
CA THR A 4 34.00 -42.60 -54.05
C THR A 4 32.67 -42.89 -53.32
N LEU A 5 32.73 -43.71 -52.27
CA LEU A 5 31.58 -44.03 -51.39
C LEU A 5 31.30 -42.85 -50.45
N LEU A 6 30.07 -42.31 -50.49
CA LEU A 6 29.57 -41.27 -49.60
C LEU A 6 28.86 -41.96 -48.45
N MET A 7 29.42 -41.80 -47.24
CA MET A 7 28.88 -42.34 -45.99
C MET A 7 27.95 -41.26 -45.34
N MET A 8 26.62 -41.49 -45.35
CA MET A 8 25.64 -40.65 -44.63
C MET A 8 25.63 -41.03 -43.16
N ALA A 9 26.02 -40.07 -42.30
CA ALA A 9 25.85 -40.16 -40.86
C ALA A 9 24.47 -39.64 -40.47
N LEU A 10 23.58 -40.49 -39.93
CA LEU A 10 22.33 -40.10 -39.28
C LEU A 10 22.64 -39.53 -37.91
N CYS A 11 22.44 -38.21 -37.75
CA CYS A 11 22.34 -37.57 -36.44
C CYS A 11 20.93 -37.77 -35.86
N SER A 12 20.80 -38.65 -34.88
CA SER A 12 19.59 -38.76 -34.04
C SER A 12 19.57 -37.62 -33.03
N ALA A 13 18.74 -36.60 -33.30
CA ALA A 13 18.46 -35.57 -32.33
C ALA A 13 17.53 -36.14 -31.26
N GLY A 14 18.08 -36.46 -30.09
CA GLY A 14 17.32 -36.77 -28.89
C GLY A 14 16.64 -35.49 -28.39
N MET A 15 15.31 -35.39 -28.53
CA MET A 15 14.51 -34.38 -27.84
C MET A 15 14.53 -34.70 -26.35
N ALA A 16 15.31 -33.93 -25.59
CA ALA A 16 15.15 -33.87 -24.14
C ALA A 16 13.80 -33.17 -23.85
N MET A 17 12.76 -33.94 -23.50
CA MET A 17 11.57 -33.43 -22.87
C MET A 17 12.00 -32.81 -21.53
N GLN A 18 12.06 -31.48 -21.48
CA GLN A 18 12.09 -30.76 -20.20
C GLN A 18 10.77 -31.07 -19.50
N ALA A 19 10.84 -31.84 -18.43
CA ALA A 19 9.74 -31.97 -17.50
C ALA A 19 9.42 -30.54 -17.00
N LEU A 20 8.23 -30.02 -17.33
CA LEU A 20 7.63 -28.91 -16.67
C LEU A 20 7.59 -29.29 -15.19
N GLY A 21 8.42 -28.64 -14.37
CA GLY A 21 8.43 -28.85 -12.93
C GLY A 21 7.00 -28.59 -12.42
N ALA A 22 6.41 -29.58 -11.77
CA ALA A 22 5.23 -29.37 -10.98
C ALA A 22 5.57 -28.23 -9.99
N GLU A 23 4.80 -27.14 -9.98
CA GLU A 23 4.85 -26.15 -8.92
C GLU A 23 4.72 -26.95 -7.62
N SER A 24 5.73 -26.84 -6.76
CA SER A 24 5.70 -27.54 -5.49
C SER A 24 4.61 -26.87 -4.63
N ASP A 25 3.54 -27.63 -4.29
CA ASP A 25 2.44 -27.16 -3.43
C ASP A 25 2.91 -26.77 -2.02
N GLY A 26 4.18 -26.52 -1.80
CA GLY A 26 4.77 -26.23 -0.51
C GLY A 26 6.07 -25.42 -0.54
N VAL A 27 6.40 -24.83 0.61
CA VAL A 27 7.63 -24.07 0.85
C VAL A 27 8.40 -24.65 2.03
N ALA A 28 9.72 -24.42 2.05
CA ALA A 28 10.59 -24.79 3.16
C ALA A 28 11.59 -23.64 3.42
N PHE A 29 11.71 -23.25 4.69
CA PHE A 29 12.58 -22.16 5.15
C PHE A 29 12.97 -22.37 6.61
N ASP A 30 13.88 -21.57 7.13
CA ASP A 30 14.21 -21.52 8.56
C ASP A 30 13.49 -20.30 9.19
N ALA A 31 12.58 -20.55 10.15
CA ALA A 31 11.84 -19.51 10.86
C ALA A 31 12.59 -18.96 12.09
N ALA A 32 13.74 -19.55 12.42
CA ALA A 32 14.76 -19.08 13.34
C ALA A 32 16.02 -19.94 13.11
N PRO A 33 17.19 -19.55 13.59
CA PRO A 33 18.40 -20.37 13.47
C PRO A 33 18.19 -21.81 13.98
N GLY A 34 18.22 -22.78 13.06
CA GLY A 34 18.04 -24.20 13.36
C GLY A 34 16.59 -24.66 13.59
N VAL A 35 15.59 -23.83 13.24
CA VAL A 35 14.16 -24.15 13.30
C VAL A 35 13.62 -24.24 11.87
N PRO A 36 13.79 -25.40 11.18
CA PRO A 36 13.24 -25.60 9.86
C PRO A 36 11.72 -25.65 9.90
N VAL A 37 11.09 -24.98 8.92
CA VAL A 37 9.66 -25.00 8.66
C VAL A 37 9.41 -25.59 7.28
N ARG A 38 8.43 -26.45 7.18
CA ARG A 38 7.88 -26.95 5.93
C ARG A 38 6.38 -26.75 5.93
N ALA A 39 5.89 -26.02 4.95
CA ALA A 39 4.46 -25.74 4.80
C ALA A 39 3.96 -26.29 3.45
N ARG A 40 2.75 -26.80 3.44
CA ARG A 40 2.05 -27.21 2.22
C ARG A 40 0.59 -26.80 2.26
N MET A 41 0.04 -26.50 1.10
CA MET A 41 -1.37 -26.21 0.96
C MET A 41 -2.21 -27.46 1.14
N LEU A 42 -3.38 -27.28 1.77
CA LEU A 42 -4.47 -28.22 1.84
C LEU A 42 -5.70 -27.61 1.17
N ASP A 43 -6.70 -28.43 0.90
CA ASP A 43 -7.97 -27.96 0.32
C ASP A 43 -8.61 -26.86 1.18
N GLY A 44 -9.25 -25.89 0.50
CA GLY A 44 -9.99 -24.81 1.15
C GLY A 44 -9.11 -23.75 1.82
N GLY A 45 -7.90 -23.54 1.32
CA GLY A 45 -7.01 -22.47 1.81
C GLY A 45 -6.34 -22.77 3.16
N ARG A 46 -6.46 -23.97 3.68
CA ARG A 46 -5.75 -24.38 4.91
C ARG A 46 -4.29 -24.71 4.60
N VAL A 47 -3.43 -24.52 5.58
CA VAL A 47 -2.00 -24.81 5.48
C VAL A 47 -1.58 -25.80 6.55
N GLU A 48 -0.99 -26.93 6.14
CA GLU A 48 -0.30 -27.84 7.05
C GLU A 48 1.15 -27.37 7.21
N VAL A 49 1.58 -27.17 8.44
CA VAL A 49 2.94 -26.72 8.76
C VAL A 49 3.61 -27.70 9.68
N ARG A 50 4.88 -28.04 9.40
CA ARG A 50 5.76 -28.85 10.26
C ARG A 50 6.92 -27.99 10.71
N ILE A 51 7.11 -27.88 12.04
CA ILE A 51 8.05 -26.94 12.65
C ILE A 51 9.10 -27.72 13.45
N GLY A 52 10.35 -27.33 13.25
CA GLY A 52 11.50 -27.89 13.98
C GLY A 52 11.88 -29.31 13.52
N LYS A 53 12.90 -29.85 14.19
CA LYS A 53 13.43 -31.20 13.88
C LYS A 53 12.45 -32.31 14.19
N ASP A 54 11.65 -32.13 15.23
CA ASP A 54 10.63 -33.12 15.67
C ASP A 54 9.36 -33.04 14.81
N ALA A 55 9.33 -32.14 13.81
CA ALA A 55 8.26 -31.94 12.85
C ALA A 55 6.88 -31.77 13.51
N ALA A 56 6.81 -30.97 14.59
CA ALA A 56 5.54 -30.65 15.26
C ALA A 56 4.53 -30.09 14.26
N LEU A 57 3.34 -30.71 14.25
CA LEU A 57 2.28 -30.37 13.28
C LEU A 57 1.47 -29.19 13.78
N GLN A 58 1.24 -28.23 12.89
CA GLN A 58 0.31 -27.13 13.07
C GLN A 58 -0.59 -27.00 11.82
N LEU A 59 -1.88 -26.76 12.04
CA LEU A 59 -2.80 -26.35 10.97
C LEU A 59 -3.08 -24.86 11.11
N LEU A 60 -3.04 -24.14 9.98
CA LEU A 60 -3.30 -22.71 9.91
C LEU A 60 -4.45 -22.46 8.92
N ASP A 61 -5.24 -21.43 9.19
CA ASP A 61 -6.25 -20.93 8.29
C ASP A 61 -5.58 -19.88 7.38
N GLY A 62 -5.39 -20.22 6.11
CA GLY A 62 -4.83 -19.30 5.12
C GLY A 62 -5.91 -18.46 4.43
N VAL A 63 -5.54 -17.88 3.29
CA VAL A 63 -6.45 -17.23 2.36
C VAL A 63 -6.60 -18.09 1.11
N ALA A 64 -7.75 -18.02 0.42
CA ALA A 64 -7.99 -18.74 -0.82
C ALA A 64 -8.81 -17.90 -1.79
N ASP A 65 -8.62 -18.15 -3.10
CA ASP A 65 -9.49 -17.61 -4.14
C ASP A 65 -10.86 -18.33 -4.18
N GLU A 66 -11.72 -17.92 -5.12
CA GLU A 66 -13.06 -18.50 -5.29
C GLU A 66 -13.02 -20.01 -5.64
N GLU A 67 -11.92 -20.48 -6.23
CA GLU A 67 -11.69 -21.88 -6.55
C GLU A 67 -10.95 -22.66 -5.44
N GLY A 68 -10.67 -22.00 -4.31
CA GLY A 68 -9.97 -22.59 -3.16
C GLY A 68 -8.45 -22.68 -3.33
N ARG A 69 -7.86 -21.93 -4.28
CA ARG A 69 -6.42 -21.94 -4.56
C ARG A 69 -5.70 -20.84 -3.78
N SER A 70 -4.48 -21.14 -3.43
CA SER A 70 -3.58 -20.21 -2.73
C SER A 70 -2.13 -20.50 -3.13
N ARG A 71 -1.25 -19.55 -2.88
CA ARG A 71 0.18 -19.69 -3.06
C ARG A 71 0.89 -19.50 -1.72
N LEU A 72 1.85 -20.37 -1.44
CA LEU A 72 2.75 -20.22 -0.29
C LEU A 72 4.03 -19.50 -0.73
N ASP A 73 4.52 -18.66 0.18
CA ASP A 73 5.77 -17.93 0.05
C ASP A 73 6.40 -17.73 1.43
N HIS A 74 7.62 -17.22 1.50
CA HIS A 74 8.26 -16.83 2.75
C HIS A 74 9.08 -15.56 2.56
N GLU A 75 8.87 -14.60 3.44
CA GLU A 75 9.53 -13.29 3.43
C GLU A 75 9.84 -12.84 4.87
N ASP A 76 10.85 -12.02 5.07
CA ASP A 76 11.14 -11.36 6.35
C ASP A 76 10.22 -10.15 6.51
N VAL A 77 9.00 -10.37 7.04
CA VAL A 77 7.98 -9.31 7.13
C VAL A 77 8.12 -8.46 8.39
N ASP A 78 8.86 -8.89 9.40
CA ASP A 78 9.08 -8.11 10.63
C ASP A 78 10.50 -7.55 10.75
N PHE A 79 11.33 -7.82 9.74
CA PHE A 79 12.68 -7.30 9.61
C PHE A 79 13.62 -7.78 10.74
N ASP A 80 13.42 -9.00 11.22
CA ASP A 80 14.23 -9.63 12.24
C ASP A 80 15.40 -10.45 11.66
N GLY A 81 15.43 -10.61 10.33
CA GLY A 81 16.47 -11.31 9.58
C GLY A 81 16.17 -12.79 9.33
N VAL A 82 15.00 -13.28 9.73
CA VAL A 82 14.50 -14.60 9.38
C VAL A 82 13.20 -14.51 8.58
N HIS A 83 12.80 -15.59 7.94
CA HIS A 83 11.60 -15.55 7.09
C HIS A 83 10.36 -15.99 7.86
N ASP A 84 9.25 -15.36 7.51
CA ASP A 84 7.90 -15.67 7.95
C ASP A 84 7.15 -16.40 6.84
N LEU A 85 6.12 -17.19 7.21
CA LEU A 85 5.25 -17.82 6.23
C LEU A 85 4.24 -16.82 5.69
N VAL A 86 4.14 -16.71 4.38
CA VAL A 86 3.18 -15.85 3.67
C VAL A 86 2.25 -16.70 2.82
N VAL A 87 0.95 -16.54 2.99
CA VAL A 87 -0.09 -17.19 2.19
C VAL A 87 -0.79 -16.13 1.37
N ARG A 88 -0.87 -16.32 0.06
CA ARG A 88 -1.43 -15.35 -0.88
C ARG A 88 -2.53 -15.97 -1.72
N ALA A 89 -3.60 -15.24 -1.99
CA ALA A 89 -4.68 -15.66 -2.87
C ALA A 89 -5.24 -14.49 -3.67
N SER A 90 -5.52 -14.71 -4.95
CA SER A 90 -6.17 -13.71 -5.79
C SER A 90 -7.63 -13.51 -5.37
N VAL A 91 -8.07 -12.28 -5.22
CA VAL A 91 -9.45 -11.93 -4.90
C VAL A 91 -10.00 -11.00 -5.97
N GLY A 92 -10.99 -11.49 -6.71
CA GLY A 92 -11.48 -10.81 -7.89
C GLY A 92 -10.39 -10.66 -8.96
N GLN A 93 -10.36 -9.52 -9.66
CA GLN A 93 -9.46 -9.33 -10.81
C GLN A 93 -8.11 -8.67 -10.47
N VAL A 94 -8.02 -7.98 -9.32
CA VAL A 94 -6.89 -7.07 -9.07
C VAL A 94 -6.36 -7.08 -7.64
N ASN A 95 -7.08 -7.64 -6.68
CA ASN A 95 -6.65 -7.73 -5.29
C ASN A 95 -5.96 -9.06 -5.02
N GLU A 96 -5.02 -9.09 -4.10
CA GLU A 96 -4.42 -10.31 -3.54
C GLU A 96 -4.56 -10.25 -2.03
N ALA A 97 -5.37 -11.14 -1.45
CA ALA A 97 -5.45 -11.31 0.00
C ALA A 97 -4.17 -11.96 0.53
N VAL A 98 -3.70 -11.53 1.69
CA VAL A 98 -2.46 -12.03 2.28
C VAL A 98 -2.66 -12.36 3.75
N ALA A 99 -2.26 -13.58 4.14
CA ALA A 99 -2.12 -13.98 5.53
C ALA A 99 -0.64 -14.24 5.83
N VAL A 100 -0.16 -13.69 6.94
CA VAL A 100 1.23 -13.80 7.38
C VAL A 100 1.28 -14.49 8.72
N TYR A 101 2.27 -15.38 8.92
CA TYR A 101 2.47 -16.14 10.16
C TYR A 101 3.92 -16.05 10.58
N ARG A 102 4.16 -15.48 11.76
CA ARG A 102 5.46 -15.29 12.37
C ARG A 102 5.77 -16.39 13.41
N TYR A 103 7.02 -16.76 13.53
CA TYR A 103 7.41 -17.75 14.53
C TYR A 103 7.52 -17.13 15.93
N ASP A 104 6.81 -17.72 16.90
CA ASP A 104 6.93 -17.39 18.32
C ASP A 104 7.80 -18.46 19.02
N ALA A 105 9.02 -18.12 19.37
CA ALA A 105 9.95 -19.03 20.02
C ALA A 105 9.47 -19.52 21.42
N ARG A 106 8.58 -18.76 22.09
CA ARG A 106 8.05 -19.15 23.42
C ARG A 106 7.06 -20.29 23.32
N THR A 107 6.30 -20.34 22.25
CA THR A 107 5.27 -21.38 22.00
C THR A 107 5.74 -22.43 21.01
N ALA A 108 6.88 -22.20 20.34
CA ALA A 108 7.40 -22.98 19.23
C ALA A 108 6.36 -23.16 18.09
N ARG A 109 5.58 -22.13 17.81
CA ARG A 109 4.47 -22.14 16.83
C ARG A 109 4.52 -20.89 15.93
N LEU A 110 3.92 -21.02 14.77
CA LEU A 110 3.60 -19.87 13.92
C LEU A 110 2.34 -19.18 14.45
N GLN A 111 2.40 -17.85 14.58
CA GLN A 111 1.30 -17.01 15.05
C GLN A 111 0.88 -16.04 13.95
N PRO A 112 -0.42 -15.81 13.74
CA PRO A 112 -0.87 -14.89 12.71
C PRO A 112 -0.42 -13.46 13.03
N LEU A 113 0.07 -12.76 12.01
CA LEU A 113 0.26 -11.32 12.03
C LEU A 113 -1.06 -10.65 11.68
N ALA A 114 -1.68 -10.00 12.64
CA ALA A 114 -2.88 -9.21 12.39
C ALA A 114 -2.53 -7.73 12.20
N PRO A 115 -3.13 -7.03 11.22
CA PRO A 115 -3.08 -5.58 11.17
C PRO A 115 -3.62 -4.99 12.47
N PRO A 116 -3.14 -3.79 12.88
CA PRO A 116 -3.62 -3.15 14.08
C PRO A 116 -5.12 -2.82 13.94
N THR A 117 -5.92 -3.19 14.95
CA THR A 117 -7.36 -2.92 14.99
C THR A 117 -7.63 -1.48 15.43
N GLY A 118 -8.77 -0.90 14.96
CA GLY A 118 -9.20 0.45 15.34
C GLY A 118 -8.34 1.57 14.75
N THR A 119 -7.51 1.25 13.75
CA THR A 119 -6.74 2.24 13.00
C THR A 119 -7.52 2.75 11.80
N PRO A 120 -7.24 3.95 11.32
CA PRO A 120 -7.83 4.47 10.09
C PRO A 120 -7.18 3.88 8.81
N ALA A 121 -6.87 2.59 8.80
CA ALA A 121 -6.41 1.88 7.62
C ALA A 121 -7.51 1.88 6.55
N ASN A 122 -7.12 2.06 5.30
CA ASN A 122 -8.07 2.06 4.18
C ASN A 122 -8.44 0.63 3.77
N CYS A 123 -7.51 -0.31 3.94
CA CYS A 123 -7.70 -1.71 3.60
C CYS A 123 -8.09 -2.52 4.84
N ASP A 124 -9.10 -3.38 4.72
CA ASP A 124 -9.45 -4.34 5.77
C ASP A 124 -8.55 -5.58 5.65
N GLY A 125 -7.48 -5.61 6.43
CA GLY A 125 -6.47 -6.66 6.37
C GLY A 125 -5.22 -6.29 5.59
N LEU A 126 -4.42 -7.30 5.24
CA LEU A 126 -3.24 -7.15 4.39
C LEU A 126 -3.57 -7.58 2.97
N TRP A 127 -3.30 -6.70 2.02
CA TRP A 127 -3.60 -6.89 0.61
C TRP A 127 -2.41 -6.58 -0.26
N SER A 128 -2.15 -7.37 -1.29
CA SER A 128 -1.05 -7.16 -2.25
C SER A 128 0.24 -6.71 -1.52
N LEU A 129 0.56 -7.41 -0.43
CA LEU A 129 1.61 -7.02 0.50
C LEU A 129 2.98 -7.06 -0.17
N SER A 130 3.75 -5.99 0.00
CA SER A 130 5.17 -5.93 -0.34
C SER A 130 6.01 -5.46 0.84
N VAL A 131 7.26 -5.94 0.88
CA VAL A 131 8.22 -5.66 1.93
C VAL A 131 9.28 -4.68 1.40
N ASP A 132 9.32 -3.48 1.95
CA ASP A 132 10.38 -2.50 1.69
C ASP A 132 11.44 -2.60 2.80
N ALA A 133 12.39 -3.50 2.62
CA ALA A 133 13.45 -3.77 3.59
C ALA A 133 14.34 -2.54 3.87
N PRO A 134 14.75 -1.70 2.88
CA PRO A 134 15.52 -0.50 3.12
C PRO A 134 14.89 0.48 4.11
N THR A 135 13.57 0.66 4.06
CA THR A 135 12.85 1.56 4.96
C THR A 135 12.16 0.84 6.12
N ARG A 136 12.28 -0.48 6.20
CA ARG A 136 11.60 -1.36 7.17
C ARG A 136 10.10 -1.07 7.22
N THR A 137 9.47 -1.10 6.05
CA THR A 137 8.06 -0.74 5.87
C THR A 137 7.33 -1.86 5.11
N LEU A 138 6.19 -2.27 5.62
CA LEU A 138 5.26 -3.11 4.87
C LEU A 138 4.29 -2.21 4.12
N VAL A 139 4.08 -2.48 2.85
CA VAL A 139 3.15 -1.74 2.00
C VAL A 139 2.00 -2.67 1.64
N SER A 140 0.78 -2.27 2.00
CA SER A 140 -0.45 -3.01 1.69
C SER A 140 -1.31 -2.17 0.77
N THR A 141 -1.68 -2.71 -0.39
CA THR A 141 -2.47 -1.99 -1.40
C THR A 141 -3.73 -2.78 -1.72
N CYS A 142 -4.88 -2.12 -1.63
CA CYS A 142 -6.17 -2.70 -2.00
C CYS A 142 -6.96 -1.80 -2.93
N ARG A 143 -7.89 -2.39 -3.67
CA ARG A 143 -8.84 -1.65 -4.50
C ARG A 143 -10.26 -1.83 -3.97
N GLY A 144 -10.95 -0.71 -3.72
CA GLY A 144 -12.38 -0.66 -3.39
C GLY A 144 -13.14 0.14 -4.45
N GLY A 145 -13.95 -0.53 -5.28
CA GLY A 145 -14.62 0.12 -6.40
C GLY A 145 -13.63 0.72 -7.42
N PRO A 146 -13.75 2.02 -7.77
CA PRO A 146 -12.81 2.69 -8.67
C PRO A 146 -11.51 3.12 -7.99
N MET A 147 -11.44 3.09 -6.65
CA MET A 147 -10.36 3.68 -5.88
C MET A 147 -9.30 2.66 -5.50
N TRP A 148 -8.06 3.09 -5.50
CA TRP A 148 -6.93 2.38 -4.91
C TRP A 148 -6.58 3.02 -3.59
N TYR A 149 -6.16 2.21 -2.61
CA TYR A 149 -5.74 2.64 -1.30
C TYR A 149 -4.42 1.96 -0.97
N THR A 150 -3.50 2.71 -0.36
CA THR A 150 -2.20 2.20 0.07
C THR A 150 -1.99 2.53 1.53
N ASP A 151 -1.75 1.50 2.33
CA ASP A 151 -1.44 1.58 3.74
C ASP A 151 0.00 1.14 3.99
N PHE A 152 0.73 1.90 4.77
CA PHE A 152 2.12 1.64 5.12
C PHE A 152 2.20 1.30 6.60
N TYR A 153 2.79 0.15 6.90
CA TYR A 153 2.94 -0.33 8.27
C TYR A 153 4.40 -0.37 8.67
N ARG A 154 4.65 -0.12 9.95
CA ARG A 154 5.96 -0.22 10.59
C ARG A 154 5.87 -0.90 11.93
N TYR A 155 7.02 -1.33 12.43
CA TYR A 155 7.11 -1.88 13.76
C TYR A 155 7.64 -0.87 14.78
N GLN A 156 7.03 -0.87 15.98
CA GLN A 156 7.58 -0.28 17.19
C GLN A 156 7.83 -1.41 18.18
N GLY A 157 9.09 -1.87 18.29
CA GLY A 157 9.40 -3.15 18.92
C GLY A 157 8.75 -4.29 18.11
N GLU A 158 7.99 -5.16 18.77
CA GLU A 158 7.27 -6.26 18.14
C GLU A 158 5.87 -5.86 17.62
N LYS A 159 5.43 -4.63 17.90
CA LYS A 159 4.07 -4.17 17.56
C LYS A 159 4.04 -3.53 16.18
N LEU A 160 3.25 -4.12 15.27
CA LEU A 160 2.91 -3.52 14.00
C LEU A 160 1.95 -2.33 14.20
N TYR A 161 2.17 -1.22 13.49
CA TYR A 161 1.26 -0.07 13.50
C TYR A 161 1.14 0.56 12.12
N LEU A 162 0.01 1.18 11.83
CA LEU A 162 -0.19 1.98 10.62
C LEU A 162 0.66 3.24 10.72
N TYR A 163 1.68 3.34 9.86
CA TYR A 163 2.58 4.50 9.82
C TYR A 163 2.05 5.60 8.91
N ARG A 164 1.52 5.21 7.74
CA ARG A 164 1.01 6.17 6.75
C ARG A 164 -0.12 5.54 5.96
N ALA A 165 -1.11 6.34 5.59
CA ALA A 165 -2.19 5.93 4.68
C ALA A 165 -2.34 6.93 3.55
N GLU A 166 -2.67 6.42 2.37
CA GLU A 166 -3.02 7.16 1.18
C GLU A 166 -4.52 7.05 0.93
N GLN A 167 -5.16 8.17 0.59
CA GLN A 167 -6.54 8.19 0.11
C GLN A 167 -6.61 9.01 -1.17
N LEU A 168 -6.83 8.35 -2.30
CA LEU A 168 -7.00 9.04 -3.59
C LEU A 168 -8.23 9.94 -3.55
N LEU A 169 -8.10 11.13 -4.15
CA LEU A 169 -9.16 12.13 -4.22
C LEU A 169 -9.88 12.08 -5.56
N MET A 170 -11.22 12.07 -5.51
CA MET A 170 -12.09 12.20 -6.68
C MET A 170 -12.69 13.61 -6.69
N LEU A 171 -11.86 14.61 -6.98
CA LEU A 171 -12.29 16.01 -7.09
C LEU A 171 -12.85 16.29 -8.48
N ASP A 172 -13.89 17.12 -8.56
CA ASP A 172 -14.33 17.67 -9.85
C ASP A 172 -13.25 18.63 -10.37
N PRO A 173 -12.64 18.34 -11.55
CA PRO A 173 -11.56 19.16 -12.09
C PRO A 173 -11.98 20.59 -12.40
N GLN A 174 -13.26 20.82 -12.78
CA GLN A 174 -13.77 22.16 -13.11
C GLN A 174 -13.98 22.97 -11.83
N ALA A 175 -14.56 22.35 -10.79
CA ALA A 175 -14.73 22.98 -9.50
C ALA A 175 -13.36 23.33 -8.87
N LEU A 176 -12.38 22.44 -8.95
CA LEU A 176 -11.02 22.72 -8.49
C LEU A 176 -10.40 23.88 -9.26
N ALA A 177 -10.44 23.84 -10.59
CA ALA A 177 -9.83 24.87 -11.44
C ALA A 177 -10.52 26.24 -11.30
N ALA A 178 -11.80 26.28 -10.90
CA ALA A 178 -12.52 27.53 -10.64
C ALA A 178 -11.96 28.27 -9.41
N VAL A 179 -11.39 27.55 -8.45
CA VAL A 179 -10.89 28.14 -7.18
C VAL A 179 -9.38 28.14 -7.06
N LEU A 180 -8.69 27.12 -7.61
CA LEU A 180 -7.26 26.93 -7.49
C LEU A 180 -6.61 26.53 -8.83
N ALA A 181 -5.51 27.16 -9.17
CA ALA A 181 -4.58 26.69 -10.19
C ALA A 181 -3.43 25.95 -9.49
N LEU A 182 -3.34 24.64 -9.68
CA LEU A 182 -2.23 23.85 -9.13
C LEU A 182 -0.93 24.30 -9.76
N ASP A 183 0.13 24.42 -8.95
CA ASP A 183 1.49 24.57 -9.50
C ASP A 183 1.79 23.30 -10.31
N GLU A 184 2.33 23.44 -11.50
CA GLU A 184 2.56 22.35 -12.44
C GLU A 184 3.31 21.20 -11.77
N GLY A 185 2.67 20.00 -11.72
CA GLY A 185 3.36 18.75 -11.54
C GLY A 185 4.03 18.40 -12.87
N GLY A 186 5.13 17.65 -12.86
CA GLY A 186 5.69 17.12 -14.10
C GLY A 186 4.65 16.36 -14.90
N ASP A 187 4.94 16.07 -16.17
CA ASP A 187 4.04 15.38 -17.12
C ASP A 187 3.50 14.01 -16.61
N ASP A 188 4.13 13.47 -15.55
CA ASP A 188 3.79 12.21 -14.89
C ASP A 188 3.06 12.41 -13.54
N ALA A 189 2.51 13.59 -13.25
CA ALA A 189 1.78 13.81 -12.00
C ALA A 189 0.52 12.93 -11.96
N GLY A 190 0.47 12.01 -10.99
CA GLY A 190 -0.68 11.16 -10.74
C GLY A 190 -1.90 11.92 -10.20
N PRO A 191 -3.00 11.23 -9.90
CA PRO A 191 -4.14 11.82 -9.23
C PRO A 191 -3.72 12.41 -7.87
N LEU A 192 -4.48 13.38 -7.37
CA LEU A 192 -4.26 13.89 -6.02
C LEU A 192 -4.68 12.86 -4.97
N ALA A 193 -3.94 12.82 -3.87
CA ALA A 193 -4.25 11.99 -2.71
C ALA A 193 -4.03 12.74 -1.39
N VAL A 194 -4.84 12.44 -0.38
CA VAL A 194 -4.53 12.82 1.00
C VAL A 194 -3.58 11.78 1.58
N TRP A 195 -2.40 12.21 1.93
CA TRP A 195 -1.45 11.45 2.71
C TRP A 195 -1.59 11.78 4.19
N THR A 196 -1.69 10.77 5.03
CA THR A 196 -1.75 10.93 6.49
C THR A 196 -0.66 10.11 7.16
N THR A 197 0.14 10.72 8.02
CA THR A 197 1.13 10.01 8.86
C THR A 197 0.59 9.88 10.27
N PHE A 198 0.78 8.70 10.88
CA PHE A 198 0.31 8.36 12.22
C PHE A 198 1.47 8.02 13.16
N ASP A 199 1.26 8.23 14.45
CA ASP A 199 2.11 7.64 15.49
C ASP A 199 1.68 6.20 15.81
N ALA A 200 2.48 5.50 16.62
CA ALA A 200 2.18 4.12 17.00
C ALA A 200 0.94 3.96 17.90
N ALA A 201 0.36 5.06 18.39
CA ALA A 201 -0.93 5.08 19.07
C ALA A 201 -2.11 5.32 18.12
N GLY A 202 -1.85 5.44 16.81
CA GLY A 202 -2.87 5.67 15.77
C GLY A 202 -3.36 7.12 15.67
N ARG A 203 -2.65 8.09 16.29
CA ARG A 203 -3.01 9.51 16.18
C ARG A 203 -2.38 10.10 14.93
N ALA A 204 -3.19 10.82 14.15
CA ALA A 204 -2.68 11.55 12.99
C ALA A 204 -1.71 12.66 13.43
N LEU A 205 -0.50 12.64 12.87
CA LEU A 205 0.55 13.63 13.11
C LEU A 205 0.59 14.70 12.03
N GLU A 206 0.42 14.28 10.77
CA GLU A 206 0.53 15.15 9.60
C GLU A 206 -0.49 14.74 8.56
N ARG A 207 -0.96 15.73 7.79
CA ARG A 207 -1.74 15.54 6.57
C ARG A 207 -1.27 16.47 5.49
N ALA A 208 -1.27 15.98 4.25
CA ALA A 208 -0.99 16.78 3.07
C ALA A 208 -1.65 16.16 1.84
N ILE A 209 -2.17 17.00 0.94
CA ILE A 209 -2.62 16.55 -0.38
C ILE A 209 -1.41 16.63 -1.32
N GLY A 210 -0.97 15.47 -1.75
CA GLY A 210 0.16 15.30 -2.64
C GLY A 210 -0.22 14.57 -3.92
N ASP A 211 0.79 14.12 -4.63
CA ASP A 211 0.65 13.20 -5.74
C ASP A 211 0.24 11.82 -5.20
N GLY A 212 -0.84 11.27 -5.73
CA GLY A 212 -1.19 9.86 -5.53
C GLY A 212 -0.27 9.00 -6.39
N LEU A 213 -0.17 7.71 -6.16
CA LEU A 213 0.72 6.77 -6.85
C LEU A 213 2.23 7.00 -6.63
N SER A 214 2.63 8.13 -6.04
CA SER A 214 4.02 8.45 -5.70
C SER A 214 4.16 8.67 -4.20
N PRO A 215 4.49 7.62 -3.43
CA PRO A 215 4.60 7.73 -1.98
C PRO A 215 5.60 8.80 -1.55
N PRO A 216 5.24 9.69 -0.62
CA PRO A 216 6.19 10.64 -0.06
C PRO A 216 7.37 9.93 0.60
N VAL A 217 8.57 10.49 0.46
CA VAL A 217 9.79 9.92 1.02
C VAL A 217 9.63 9.65 2.52
N SER A 218 10.01 8.45 2.92
CA SER A 218 9.89 8.00 4.31
C SER A 218 10.82 8.82 5.24
N GLY A 219 10.30 9.21 6.41
CA GLY A 219 11.05 10.00 7.39
C GLY A 219 11.15 11.50 7.07
N VAL A 220 10.59 11.95 5.94
CA VAL A 220 10.48 13.37 5.59
C VAL A 220 9.07 13.85 5.91
N PRO A 221 8.90 15.04 6.52
CA PRO A 221 7.59 15.63 6.76
C PRO A 221 6.76 15.74 5.48
N LEU A 222 5.46 15.47 5.59
CA LEU A 222 4.55 15.61 4.48
C LEU A 222 4.50 17.06 3.99
N ARG A 223 4.50 17.22 2.68
CA ARG A 223 4.30 18.51 2.01
C ARG A 223 3.16 18.41 1.03
N GLY A 224 2.22 19.35 1.14
CA GLY A 224 1.12 19.45 0.20
C GLY A 224 1.54 20.08 -1.12
N ARG A 225 0.77 19.78 -2.17
CA ARG A 225 0.87 20.47 -3.45
C ARG A 225 0.62 21.96 -3.24
N ASN A 226 1.38 22.78 -3.95
CA ASN A 226 1.14 24.21 -3.97
C ASN A 226 0.13 24.54 -5.07
N ALA A 227 -0.69 25.54 -4.78
CA ALA A 227 -1.67 26.08 -5.71
C ALA A 227 -1.76 27.60 -5.60
N ARG A 228 -2.33 28.23 -6.61
CA ARG A 228 -2.63 29.68 -6.62
C ARG A 228 -4.13 29.87 -6.63
N VAL A 229 -4.58 30.80 -5.82
CA VAL A 229 -5.98 31.23 -5.79
C VAL A 229 -6.33 31.92 -7.11
N VAL A 230 -7.43 31.49 -7.74
CA VAL A 230 -7.90 31.99 -9.02
C VAL A 230 -8.87 33.18 -8.85
N PRO A 231 -9.93 33.11 -8.02
CA PRO A 231 -10.91 34.19 -7.92
C PRO A 231 -10.32 35.42 -7.22
N THR A 232 -10.87 36.60 -7.53
CA THR A 232 -10.46 37.86 -6.89
C THR A 232 -10.62 37.85 -5.38
N ARG A 233 -11.58 37.02 -4.87
CA ARG A 233 -11.80 36.83 -3.45
C ARG A 233 -12.32 35.40 -3.20
N LEU A 234 -11.64 34.64 -2.37
CA LEU A 234 -11.98 33.30 -1.96
C LEU A 234 -12.12 33.25 -0.44
N ALA A 235 -13.30 32.89 0.06
CA ALA A 235 -13.56 32.81 1.50
C ALA A 235 -12.70 31.72 2.14
N LEU A 236 -12.12 32.03 3.33
CA LEU A 236 -11.30 31.12 4.12
C LEU A 236 -11.96 30.86 5.46
N TYR A 237 -12.60 29.72 5.60
CA TYR A 237 -13.38 29.31 6.75
C TYR A 237 -12.51 28.68 7.85
N SER A 238 -13.02 28.69 9.09
CA SER A 238 -12.33 28.05 10.22
C SER A 238 -12.58 26.54 10.26
N ALA A 239 -13.79 26.11 9.88
CA ALA A 239 -14.20 24.72 9.85
C ALA A 239 -15.05 24.43 8.59
N VAL A 240 -15.16 23.15 8.25
CA VAL A 240 -16.09 22.65 7.25
C VAL A 240 -17.53 22.95 7.69
N GLY A 241 -18.34 23.45 6.76
CA GLY A 241 -19.75 23.77 7.02
C GLY A 241 -20.01 25.12 7.70
N ASP A 242 -18.99 25.93 7.99
CA ASP A 242 -19.19 27.30 8.47
C ASP A 242 -20.00 28.11 7.46
N ALA A 243 -21.06 28.79 7.91
CA ALA A 243 -21.95 29.56 7.03
C ALA A 243 -21.31 30.86 6.51
N SER A 244 -20.35 31.43 7.25
CA SER A 244 -19.68 32.68 6.85
C SER A 244 -18.31 32.83 7.50
N THR A 245 -17.49 33.71 6.93
CA THR A 245 -16.16 34.04 7.45
C THR A 245 -15.76 35.47 7.06
N PRO A 246 -15.12 36.24 7.94
CA PRO A 246 -14.50 37.52 7.54
C PRO A 246 -13.17 37.34 6.83
N ARG A 247 -12.57 36.14 6.89
CA ARG A 247 -11.26 35.84 6.30
C ARG A 247 -11.42 35.47 4.82
N TYR A 248 -10.48 35.89 4.02
CA TYR A 248 -10.43 35.54 2.59
C TYR A 248 -8.99 35.53 2.09
N LEU A 249 -8.82 34.85 0.98
CA LEU A 249 -7.64 34.85 0.12
C LEU A 249 -7.96 35.67 -1.15
N VAL A 250 -6.92 36.15 -1.82
CA VAL A 250 -7.08 36.92 -3.07
C VAL A 250 -6.39 36.22 -4.23
N ALA A 251 -6.76 36.59 -5.46
CA ALA A 251 -6.16 36.06 -6.66
C ALA A 251 -4.62 36.14 -6.62
N GLY A 252 -3.96 35.03 -6.93
CA GLY A 252 -2.50 34.90 -6.92
C GLY A 252 -1.91 34.48 -5.56
N ASP A 253 -2.68 34.50 -4.45
CA ASP A 253 -2.19 33.97 -3.18
C ASP A 253 -1.77 32.50 -3.36
N ARG A 254 -0.60 32.17 -2.82
CA ARG A 254 -0.08 30.79 -2.83
C ARG A 254 -0.53 30.05 -1.59
N VAL A 255 -1.09 28.87 -1.79
CA VAL A 255 -1.54 27.98 -0.72
C VAL A 255 -0.94 26.59 -0.89
N GLU A 256 -0.76 25.89 0.21
CA GLU A 256 -0.40 24.49 0.28
C GLU A 256 -1.64 23.68 0.65
N LEU A 257 -1.93 22.59 -0.06
CA LEU A 257 -3.10 21.74 0.14
C LEU A 257 -2.82 20.71 1.23
N LEU A 258 -3.72 20.59 2.23
CA LEU A 258 -3.47 19.75 3.40
C LEU A 258 -4.45 18.59 3.57
N ASP A 259 -5.76 18.81 3.39
CA ASP A 259 -6.81 17.82 3.65
C ASP A 259 -8.01 18.08 2.75
N GLU A 260 -8.88 17.09 2.60
CA GLU A 260 -10.15 17.19 1.90
C GLU A 260 -11.26 16.59 2.77
N ARG A 261 -12.44 17.24 2.79
CA ARG A 261 -13.65 16.72 3.43
C ARG A 261 -14.89 17.26 2.72
N ASP A 262 -15.68 16.37 2.17
CA ASP A 262 -17.01 16.70 1.62
C ASP A 262 -17.00 17.89 0.65
N GLY A 263 -16.02 17.96 -0.25
CA GLY A 263 -15.87 19.06 -1.21
C GLY A 263 -15.26 20.34 -0.60
N TRP A 264 -14.64 20.25 0.57
CA TRP A 264 -13.86 21.32 1.16
C TRP A 264 -12.39 20.95 1.18
N LEU A 265 -11.52 21.89 0.77
CA LEU A 265 -10.08 21.73 0.88
C LEU A 265 -9.52 22.52 2.05
N GLN A 266 -8.74 21.87 2.90
CA GLN A 266 -7.93 22.55 3.91
C GLN A 266 -6.66 23.06 3.24
N VAL A 267 -6.40 24.36 3.42
CA VAL A 267 -5.23 25.01 2.84
C VAL A 267 -4.42 25.73 3.90
N ARG A 268 -3.11 25.79 3.67
CA ARG A 268 -2.18 26.61 4.46
C ARG A 268 -1.70 27.79 3.60
N TYR A 269 -1.99 29.01 4.03
CA TYR A 269 -1.52 30.24 3.45
C TYR A 269 -0.40 30.84 4.30
N ARG A 270 0.70 31.23 3.69
CA ARG A 270 1.78 31.97 4.37
C ARG A 270 1.56 33.47 4.19
N ASN A 271 0.94 34.08 5.19
CA ASN A 271 0.76 35.53 5.23
C ASN A 271 2.11 36.19 5.55
N PRO A 272 2.56 37.21 4.76
CA PRO A 272 3.86 37.87 4.97
C PRO A 272 4.04 38.49 6.36
N THR A 273 2.93 38.93 6.99
CA THR A 273 2.97 39.65 8.27
C THR A 273 2.48 38.84 9.48
N ARG A 274 1.62 37.84 9.24
CA ARG A 274 0.97 37.06 10.31
C ARG A 274 1.46 35.61 10.40
N GLY A 275 2.37 35.20 9.52
CA GLY A 275 2.86 33.83 9.45
C GLY A 275 1.89 32.85 8.76
N ALA A 276 1.97 31.57 9.11
CA ALA A 276 1.12 30.56 8.51
C ALA A 276 -0.33 30.61 9.05
N VAL A 277 -1.29 30.68 8.15
CA VAL A 277 -2.74 30.63 8.44
C VAL A 277 -3.32 29.40 7.77
N THR A 278 -4.03 28.58 8.51
CA THR A 278 -4.76 27.41 8.01
C THR A 278 -6.26 27.67 8.01
N GLY A 279 -6.96 27.18 7.03
CA GLY A 279 -8.42 27.27 6.93
C GLY A 279 -8.96 26.38 5.82
N TRP A 280 -10.27 26.41 5.64
CA TRP A 280 -11.00 25.64 4.67
C TRP A 280 -11.53 26.53 3.55
N ILE A 281 -11.44 26.08 2.32
CA ILE A 281 -12.09 26.66 1.16
C ILE A 281 -13.08 25.66 0.60
N GLN A 282 -14.24 26.15 0.14
CA GLN A 282 -15.23 25.30 -0.48
C GLN A 282 -14.96 25.18 -1.98
N LEU A 283 -14.99 23.96 -2.52
CA LEU A 283 -15.06 23.71 -3.95
C LEU A 283 -16.51 23.91 -4.38
N ALA A 284 -16.85 25.09 -4.85
CA ALA A 284 -18.18 25.33 -5.41
C ALA A 284 -18.27 24.61 -6.77
N LEU A 285 -19.26 23.73 -6.92
CA LEU A 285 -19.65 23.30 -8.26
C LEU A 285 -20.18 24.54 -9.00
N PRO A 286 -19.82 24.74 -10.28
CA PRO A 286 -20.46 25.78 -11.08
C PRO A 286 -21.97 25.52 -11.07
N GLU A 287 -22.75 26.53 -10.70
CA GLU A 287 -24.22 26.47 -10.80
C GLU A 287 -24.53 26.07 -12.23
N GLN A 288 -25.22 24.93 -12.40
CA GLN A 288 -25.74 24.52 -13.70
C GLN A 288 -26.83 25.52 -14.04
N GLY A 289 -26.47 26.54 -14.84
CA GLY A 289 -27.40 27.52 -15.42
C GLY A 289 -28.22 26.92 -16.55
#